data_a1c00886e4637b10571857466544e0d3
#
_entry.id   a1c00886e4637b10571857466544e0d3
#
_cell.length_a   1.000
_cell.length_b   1.000
_cell.length_c   1.000
_cell.angle_alpha   90.00
_cell.angle_beta   90.00
_cell.angle_gamma   90.00
#
_symmetry.space_group_name_H-M   'P 1'
#
loop_
_entity.id
_entity.type
_entity.pdbx_description
1 polymer ?
#
loop_
_entity_poly.entity_id
_entity_poly.type
_entity_poly.pdbx_seq_one_letter_code
_entity_poly.pdbx_strand_id
1 'polypeptide(L)'
;SHMSNQETKQEQIQFLAQQELKHFRTRCGKVYALGNNRFRAVVQTTPVHEYDAATHQWVELSAEKRQQMAAQAHSPIATFADSANSAENAAGILDTYVKEGSTQNFSHDERLWISNTNYYGNRLTYLKVVDLPRLGANHFITSAKLCVRNVYAPTADTAIMCKEVLKDWDPETITYENRPDVSGVYQDYCRVVKNQYSWKEFD
;
A
#
# COMPACT_ATOMS: atom_id res chain seq x y z
N SER A 1 25.59 -23.84 14.49
CA SER A 1 24.91 -24.00 13.20
C SER A 1 24.28 -22.68 12.79
N HIS A 2 24.82 -22.08 11.76
CA HIS A 2 24.20 -20.89 11.16
C HIS A 2 23.00 -21.35 10.33
N MET A 3 21.79 -21.10 10.83
CA MET A 3 20.61 -21.16 9.98
C MET A 3 20.77 -20.15 8.83
N SER A 4 20.47 -20.55 7.60
CA SER A 4 20.55 -19.63 6.48
C SER A 4 19.52 -18.51 6.64
N ASN A 5 19.82 -17.30 6.17
CA ASN A 5 18.87 -16.18 6.21
C ASN A 5 17.54 -16.49 5.52
N GLN A 6 17.50 -17.48 4.63
CA GLN A 6 16.29 -17.92 3.96
C GLN A 6 15.41 -18.81 4.84
N GLU A 7 16.00 -19.71 5.60
CA GLU A 7 15.27 -20.58 6.56
C GLU A 7 14.64 -19.73 7.66
N THR A 8 15.39 -18.78 8.22
CA THR A 8 14.86 -17.86 9.24
C THR A 8 13.70 -17.02 8.70
N LYS A 9 13.78 -16.56 7.45
CA LYS A 9 12.70 -15.78 6.81
C LYS A 9 11.45 -16.63 6.56
N GLN A 10 11.62 -17.89 6.18
CA GLN A 10 10.53 -18.83 5.93
C GLN A 10 9.83 -19.26 7.22
N GLU A 11 10.57 -19.48 8.30
CA GLU A 11 10.03 -19.73 9.63
C GLU A 11 9.24 -18.53 10.18
N GLN A 12 9.74 -17.31 9.98
CA GLN A 12 9.02 -16.09 10.34
C GLN A 12 7.71 -15.93 9.55
N ILE A 13 7.72 -16.25 8.26
CA ILE A 13 6.51 -16.21 7.42
C ILE A 13 5.48 -17.23 7.90
N GLN A 14 5.90 -18.46 8.19
CA GLN A 14 5.01 -19.49 8.72
C GLN A 14 4.45 -19.14 10.10
N PHE A 15 5.27 -18.59 10.98
CA PHE A 15 4.86 -18.15 12.30
C PHE A 15 3.82 -17.01 12.21
N LEU A 16 4.05 -16.01 11.34
CA LEU A 16 3.10 -14.93 11.10
C LEU A 16 1.81 -15.43 10.46
N ALA A 17 1.87 -16.35 9.51
CA ALA A 17 0.70 -16.92 8.86
C ALA A 17 -0.21 -17.67 9.86
N GLN A 18 0.35 -18.35 10.87
CA GLN A 18 -0.40 -19.04 11.92
C GLN A 18 -1.10 -18.10 12.90
N GLN A 19 -0.68 -16.85 12.96
CA GLN A 19 -1.24 -15.82 13.86
C GLN A 19 -2.15 -14.81 13.14
N GLU A 20 -2.41 -15.01 11.86
CA GLU A 20 -3.31 -14.13 11.12
C GLU A 20 -4.73 -14.17 11.71
N LEU A 21 -5.28 -12.98 11.92
CA LEU A 21 -6.67 -12.80 12.33
C LEU A 21 -7.53 -12.57 11.09
N LYS A 22 -8.04 -13.64 10.52
CA LYS A 22 -8.77 -13.61 9.23
C LYS A 22 -10.01 -12.73 9.23
N HIS A 23 -10.65 -12.55 10.39
CA HIS A 23 -11.82 -11.67 10.52
C HIS A 23 -11.49 -10.17 10.43
N PHE A 24 -10.20 -9.82 10.48
CA PHE A 24 -9.71 -8.47 10.25
C PHE A 24 -9.16 -8.26 8.83
N ARG A 25 -9.32 -9.21 7.95
CA ARG A 25 -8.93 -9.02 6.55
C ARG A 25 -9.69 -7.88 5.92
N THR A 26 -8.98 -7.13 5.09
CA THR A 26 -9.55 -6.13 4.19
C THR A 26 -9.16 -6.46 2.75
N ARG A 27 -9.66 -5.72 1.77
CA ARG A 27 -9.29 -5.95 0.37
C ARG A 27 -7.78 -6.00 0.14
N CYS A 28 -7.04 -5.11 0.79
CA CYS A 28 -5.61 -4.91 0.58
C CYS A 28 -4.76 -5.29 1.79
N GLY A 29 -5.34 -5.77 2.88
CA GLY A 29 -4.62 -5.91 4.13
C GLY A 29 -4.91 -7.17 4.93
N LYS A 30 -3.92 -7.52 5.75
CA LYS A 30 -3.97 -8.58 6.76
C LYS A 30 -3.55 -8.03 8.10
N VAL A 31 -4.07 -8.64 9.17
CA VAL A 31 -3.70 -8.31 10.55
C VAL A 31 -3.23 -9.57 11.26
N TYR A 32 -2.15 -9.45 11.98
CA TYR A 32 -1.54 -10.51 12.77
C TYR A 32 -1.50 -10.12 14.25
N ALA A 33 -1.82 -11.05 15.13
CA ALA A 33 -1.66 -10.87 16.57
C ALA A 33 -0.18 -11.03 16.97
N LEU A 34 0.34 -10.07 17.73
CA LEU A 34 1.69 -10.10 18.29
C LEU A 34 1.73 -10.47 19.77
N GLY A 35 0.56 -10.65 20.41
CA GLY A 35 0.43 -10.82 21.85
C GLY A 35 0.34 -9.46 22.59
N ASN A 36 -0.11 -9.52 23.86
CA ASN A 36 -0.27 -8.33 24.72
C ASN A 36 -1.10 -7.20 24.08
N ASN A 37 -2.19 -7.55 23.40
CA ASN A 37 -3.07 -6.61 22.71
C ASN A 37 -2.37 -5.77 21.61
N ARG A 38 -1.25 -6.26 21.09
CA ARG A 38 -0.51 -5.64 19.99
C ARG A 38 -0.79 -6.39 18.69
N PHE A 39 -0.84 -5.67 17.60
CA PHE A 39 -1.17 -6.19 16.28
C PHE A 39 -0.22 -5.61 15.25
N ARG A 40 0.04 -6.40 14.21
CA ARG A 40 0.76 -5.98 13.02
C ARG A 40 -0.20 -5.95 11.84
N ALA A 41 -0.28 -4.83 11.14
CA ALA A 41 -0.96 -4.71 9.87
C ALA A 41 0.03 -4.83 8.72
N VAL A 42 -0.33 -5.60 7.70
CA VAL A 42 0.41 -5.67 6.43
C VAL A 42 -0.54 -5.25 5.33
N VAL A 43 -0.22 -4.16 4.66
CA VAL A 43 -1.04 -3.56 3.61
C VAL A 43 -0.28 -3.56 2.30
N GLN A 44 -0.97 -3.89 1.21
CA GLN A 44 -0.42 -3.95 -0.12
C GLN A 44 -1.22 -3.04 -1.05
N THR A 45 -0.55 -2.38 -2.00
CA THR A 45 -1.20 -1.44 -2.93
C THR A 45 -2.11 -2.11 -3.95
N THR A 46 -2.02 -3.43 -4.09
CA THR A 46 -2.94 -4.21 -4.94
C THR A 46 -3.81 -5.11 -4.07
N PRO A 47 -5.06 -5.42 -4.49
CA PRO A 47 -5.91 -6.33 -3.75
C PRO A 47 -5.27 -7.70 -3.53
N VAL A 48 -5.43 -8.23 -2.33
CA VAL A 48 -5.00 -9.59 -1.92
C VAL A 48 -6.17 -10.48 -1.55
N HIS A 49 -7.33 -9.88 -1.29
CA HIS A 49 -8.56 -10.58 -0.94
C HIS A 49 -9.72 -10.15 -1.84
N GLU A 50 -10.66 -11.05 -2.02
CA GLU A 50 -12.00 -10.77 -2.55
C GLU A 50 -13.05 -11.06 -1.48
N TYR A 51 -14.15 -10.31 -1.51
CA TYR A 51 -15.25 -10.52 -0.59
C TYR A 51 -16.17 -11.62 -1.09
N ASP A 52 -16.38 -12.64 -0.27
CA ASP A 52 -17.35 -13.71 -0.53
C ASP A 52 -18.69 -13.36 0.12
N ALA A 53 -19.66 -12.97 -0.70
CA ALA A 53 -20.99 -12.59 -0.25
C ALA A 53 -21.77 -13.75 0.38
N ALA A 54 -21.47 -15.01 0.02
CA ALA A 54 -22.13 -16.17 0.57
C ALA A 54 -21.72 -16.44 2.03
N THR A 55 -20.46 -16.24 2.34
CA THR A 55 -19.89 -16.46 3.70
C THR A 55 -19.71 -15.17 4.48
N HIS A 56 -19.91 -14.00 3.87
CA HIS A 56 -19.60 -12.68 4.43
C HIS A 56 -18.16 -12.55 4.94
N GLN A 57 -17.21 -13.09 4.17
CA GLN A 57 -15.79 -13.10 4.55
C GLN A 57 -14.91 -12.64 3.38
N TRP A 58 -13.77 -12.05 3.74
CA TRP A 58 -12.68 -11.80 2.82
C TRP A 58 -11.86 -13.08 2.63
N VAL A 59 -11.74 -13.54 1.39
CA VAL A 59 -10.98 -14.75 1.03
C VAL A 59 -9.78 -14.42 0.17
N GLU A 60 -8.76 -15.23 0.23
CA GLU A 60 -7.53 -15.07 -0.56
C GLU A 60 -7.86 -15.08 -2.06
N LEU A 61 -7.30 -14.11 -2.78
CA LEU A 61 -7.30 -14.16 -4.24
C LEU A 61 -6.37 -15.28 -4.73
N SER A 62 -6.84 -16.05 -5.71
CA SER A 62 -5.99 -17.02 -6.40
C SER A 62 -4.84 -16.32 -7.15
N ALA A 63 -3.73 -17.05 -7.38
CA ALA A 63 -2.61 -16.52 -8.15
C ALA A 63 -3.04 -16.07 -9.56
N GLU A 64 -3.96 -16.81 -10.19
CA GLU A 64 -4.53 -16.48 -11.50
C GLU A 64 -5.30 -15.16 -11.48
N LYS A 65 -6.19 -14.97 -10.48
CA LYS A 65 -6.93 -13.71 -10.31
C LYS A 65 -6.01 -12.54 -10.03
N ARG A 66 -4.96 -12.72 -9.23
CA ARG A 66 -3.96 -11.67 -8.99
C ARG A 66 -3.25 -11.26 -10.28
N GLN A 67 -2.90 -12.23 -11.13
CA GLN A 67 -2.27 -11.94 -12.43
C GLN A 67 -3.23 -11.21 -13.37
N GLN A 68 -4.49 -11.62 -13.42
CA GLN A 68 -5.52 -10.95 -14.22
C GLN A 68 -5.73 -9.52 -13.76
N MET A 69 -5.82 -9.28 -12.45
CA MET A 69 -5.98 -7.95 -11.88
C MET A 69 -4.73 -7.09 -12.12
N ALA A 70 -3.54 -7.64 -12.06
CA ALA A 70 -2.30 -6.94 -12.38
C ALA A 70 -2.23 -6.55 -13.87
N ALA A 71 -2.75 -7.39 -14.77
CA ALA A 71 -2.86 -7.09 -16.19
C ALA A 71 -3.94 -6.06 -16.50
N GLN A 72 -5.02 -6.01 -15.69
CA GLN A 72 -6.11 -5.03 -15.78
C GLN A 72 -5.84 -3.75 -15.00
N ALA A 73 -4.74 -3.62 -14.30
CA ALA A 73 -4.34 -2.43 -13.54
C ALA A 73 -4.11 -1.17 -14.42
N HIS A 74 -4.44 -1.25 -15.70
CA HIS A 74 -4.59 -0.12 -16.60
C HIS A 74 -6.00 0.50 -16.60
N SER A 75 -6.93 -0.07 -15.85
CA SER A 75 -8.26 0.53 -15.66
C SER A 75 -8.21 1.50 -14.48
N PRO A 76 -8.68 2.74 -14.65
CA PRO A 76 -8.64 3.75 -13.60
C PRO A 76 -9.40 3.26 -12.36
N ILE A 77 -8.85 3.55 -11.19
CA ILE A 77 -9.42 3.27 -9.85
C ILE A 77 -10.82 3.90 -9.68
N ALA A 78 -11.23 4.77 -10.58
CA ALA A 78 -12.55 5.42 -10.61
C ALA A 78 -13.76 4.46 -10.57
N THR A 79 -13.61 3.20 -10.94
CA THR A 79 -14.68 2.19 -10.83
C THR A 79 -14.94 1.74 -9.39
N PHE A 80 -14.10 2.07 -8.44
CA PHE A 80 -14.26 1.70 -7.02
C PHE A 80 -14.89 2.80 -6.16
N ALA A 81 -15.02 4.02 -6.67
CA ALA A 81 -15.51 5.18 -5.91
C ALA A 81 -17.03 5.26 -5.78
N ASP A 82 -17.81 4.60 -6.66
CA ASP A 82 -19.26 4.80 -6.73
C ASP A 82 -20.10 3.95 -5.78
N SER A 83 -19.50 3.10 -4.97
CA SER A 83 -20.24 2.28 -4.02
C SER A 83 -19.67 2.37 -2.60
N ALA A 84 -19.50 3.60 -2.14
CA ALA A 84 -18.85 3.95 -0.88
C ALA A 84 -19.48 3.38 0.41
N ASN A 85 -20.54 2.58 0.33
CA ASN A 85 -21.31 2.14 1.49
C ASN A 85 -21.36 0.63 1.75
N SER A 86 -20.72 -0.21 0.94
CA SER A 86 -20.61 -1.64 1.27
C SER A 86 -19.16 -2.03 1.50
N ALA A 87 -18.91 -2.86 2.50
CA ALA A 87 -17.59 -3.46 2.74
C ALA A 87 -17.03 -4.18 1.48
N GLU A 88 -17.92 -4.64 0.61
CA GLU A 88 -17.62 -5.31 -0.65
C GLU A 88 -16.89 -4.44 -1.67
N ASN A 89 -17.10 -3.13 -1.61
CA ASN A 89 -16.65 -2.17 -2.61
C ASN A 89 -15.71 -1.09 -2.04
N ALA A 90 -15.30 -1.21 -0.79
CA ALA A 90 -14.38 -0.25 -0.19
C ALA A 90 -13.02 -0.29 -0.91
N ALA A 91 -12.57 0.86 -1.40
CA ALA A 91 -11.21 1.01 -1.86
C ALA A 91 -10.27 0.84 -0.66
N GLY A 92 -9.37 -0.14 -0.70
CA GLY A 92 -8.42 -0.38 0.40
C GLY A 92 -7.42 0.74 0.58
N ILE A 93 -7.00 1.34 -0.53
CA ILE A 93 -6.04 2.44 -0.56
C ILE A 93 -6.52 3.48 -1.55
N LEU A 94 -6.53 4.74 -1.13
CA LEU A 94 -6.62 5.89 -2.01
C LEU A 94 -5.23 6.35 -2.37
N ASP A 95 -5.00 6.65 -3.63
CA ASP A 95 -3.69 7.05 -4.12
C ASP A 95 -3.79 8.13 -5.20
N THR A 96 -2.75 8.89 -5.31
CA THR A 96 -2.50 9.84 -6.38
C THR A 96 -1.05 10.30 -6.35
N TYR A 97 -0.64 11.08 -7.33
CA TYR A 97 0.62 11.81 -7.25
C TYR A 97 0.41 13.29 -7.59
N VAL A 98 1.36 14.09 -7.19
CA VAL A 98 1.42 15.51 -7.51
C VAL A 98 2.72 15.81 -8.27
N LYS A 99 2.69 16.79 -9.15
CA LYS A 99 3.83 17.15 -10.01
C LYS A 99 4.16 18.63 -9.83
N GLU A 100 5.39 18.93 -9.51
CA GLU A 100 5.90 20.29 -9.43
C GLU A 100 5.67 21.06 -10.72
N GLY A 101 5.20 22.30 -10.60
CA GLY A 101 4.87 23.14 -11.74
C GLY A 101 3.57 22.79 -12.46
N SER A 102 2.80 21.84 -11.95
CA SER A 102 1.48 21.46 -12.48
C SER A 102 0.38 21.78 -11.49
N THR A 103 -0.72 22.35 -11.97
CA THR A 103 -1.96 22.55 -11.22
C THR A 103 -2.97 21.41 -11.44
N GLN A 104 -2.58 20.38 -12.20
CA GLN A 104 -3.43 19.25 -12.53
C GLN A 104 -3.52 18.28 -11.35
N ASN A 105 -4.71 17.66 -11.16
CA ASN A 105 -4.91 16.49 -10.31
C ASN A 105 -4.70 15.22 -11.14
N PHE A 106 -4.02 14.23 -10.57
CA PHE A 106 -3.64 13.00 -11.25
C PHE A 106 -4.30 11.75 -10.64
N SER A 107 -5.43 11.90 -9.95
CA SER A 107 -6.13 10.79 -9.28
C SER A 107 -6.61 9.68 -10.23
N HIS A 108 -6.78 10.00 -11.51
CA HIS A 108 -7.24 9.06 -12.54
C HIS A 108 -6.11 8.52 -13.43
N ASP A 109 -4.86 8.83 -13.12
CA ASP A 109 -3.73 8.26 -13.84
C ASP A 109 -3.54 6.77 -13.50
N GLU A 110 -3.18 6.00 -14.50
CA GLU A 110 -2.96 4.56 -14.36
C GLU A 110 -1.73 4.20 -13.51
N ARG A 111 -0.83 5.16 -13.30
CA ARG A 111 0.44 4.96 -12.62
C ARG A 111 0.71 6.06 -11.61
N LEU A 112 1.36 5.66 -10.54
CA LEU A 112 1.93 6.58 -9.57
C LEU A 112 3.39 6.88 -9.95
N TRP A 113 3.78 8.14 -9.85
CA TRP A 113 5.11 8.59 -10.21
C TRP A 113 5.83 9.19 -9.02
N ILE A 114 7.11 8.86 -8.94
CA ILE A 114 8.05 9.46 -8.00
C ILE A 114 9.26 9.92 -8.80
N SER A 115 9.66 11.17 -8.65
CA SER A 115 10.88 11.70 -9.26
C SER A 115 11.42 12.90 -8.51
N ASN A 116 12.71 13.06 -8.59
CA ASN A 116 13.43 14.24 -8.10
C ASN A 116 14.61 14.50 -9.05
N THR A 117 14.32 14.98 -10.25
CA THR A 117 15.34 15.23 -11.27
C THR A 117 15.12 16.60 -11.89
N ASN A 118 16.18 17.19 -12.41
CA ASN A 118 16.10 18.47 -13.11
C ASN A 118 15.23 18.41 -14.38
N TYR A 119 15.09 17.22 -14.97
CA TYR A 119 14.30 17.02 -16.19
C TYR A 119 12.81 16.86 -15.92
N TYR A 120 12.45 16.04 -14.93
CA TYR A 120 11.05 15.72 -14.62
C TYR A 120 10.47 16.55 -13.48
N GLY A 121 11.29 17.29 -12.74
CA GLY A 121 10.90 17.96 -11.51
C GLY A 121 10.58 16.99 -10.38
N ASN A 122 10.00 17.50 -9.32
CA ASN A 122 9.52 16.69 -8.21
C ASN A 122 8.15 16.10 -8.52
N ARG A 123 8.03 14.80 -8.41
CA ARG A 123 6.76 14.08 -8.38
C ARG A 123 6.68 13.29 -7.08
N LEU A 124 5.61 13.48 -6.34
CA LEU A 124 5.41 12.89 -5.03
C LEU A 124 4.13 12.05 -5.05
N THR A 125 4.22 10.81 -4.65
CA THR A 125 3.07 9.90 -4.52
C THR A 125 2.51 9.97 -3.11
N TYR A 126 1.20 10.10 -3.00
CA TYR A 126 0.41 10.11 -1.77
C TYR A 126 -0.44 8.86 -1.69
N LEU A 127 -0.41 8.18 -0.56
CA LEU A 127 -1.17 6.97 -0.28
C LEU A 127 -1.95 7.15 1.03
N LYS A 128 -3.21 6.72 1.04
CA LYS A 128 -4.05 6.70 2.24
C LYS A 128 -4.72 5.34 2.36
N VAL A 129 -4.46 4.63 3.44
CA VAL A 129 -5.15 3.38 3.77
C VAL A 129 -6.47 3.74 4.44
N VAL A 130 -7.60 3.37 3.84
CA VAL A 130 -8.93 3.80 4.29
C VAL A 130 -9.75 2.68 4.92
N ASP A 131 -9.31 1.44 4.79
CA ASP A 131 -10.04 0.25 5.25
C ASP A 131 -9.33 -0.52 6.37
N LEU A 132 -8.50 0.16 7.16
CA LEU A 132 -7.91 -0.46 8.34
C LEU A 132 -9.01 -0.95 9.29
N PRO A 133 -8.91 -2.18 9.80
CA PRO A 133 -9.90 -2.73 10.70
C PRO A 133 -9.95 -1.95 12.01
N ARG A 134 -11.15 -1.78 12.56
CA ARG A 134 -11.32 -1.25 13.90
C ARG A 134 -11.05 -2.35 14.90
N LEU A 135 -9.98 -2.23 15.63
CA LEU A 135 -9.66 -3.10 16.75
C LEU A 135 -10.50 -2.70 17.97
N GLY A 136 -10.70 -3.64 18.89
CA GLY A 136 -11.39 -3.36 20.16
C GLY A 136 -10.66 -2.33 21.02
N ALA A 137 -11.32 -1.86 22.08
CA ALA A 137 -10.71 -0.97 23.05
C ALA A 137 -9.42 -1.58 23.62
N ASN A 138 -8.41 -0.76 23.84
CA ASN A 138 -7.08 -1.17 24.32
C ASN A 138 -6.32 -2.15 23.41
N HIS A 139 -6.66 -2.18 22.13
CA HIS A 139 -5.95 -2.93 21.11
C HIS A 139 -5.28 -1.96 20.14
N PHE A 140 -3.99 -2.15 19.87
CA PHE A 140 -3.21 -1.20 19.09
C PHE A 140 -2.44 -1.87 17.96
N ILE A 141 -2.47 -1.27 16.78
CA ILE A 141 -1.52 -1.58 15.72
C ILE A 141 -0.19 -0.93 16.11
N THR A 142 0.78 -1.73 16.48
CA THR A 142 2.11 -1.27 16.92
C THR A 142 3.17 -1.51 15.85
N SER A 143 2.84 -2.18 14.77
CA SER A 143 3.70 -2.42 13.63
C SER A 143 2.86 -2.43 12.36
N ALA A 144 3.33 -1.79 11.31
CA ALA A 144 2.66 -1.80 10.01
C ALA A 144 3.69 -1.95 8.89
N LYS A 145 3.30 -2.64 7.82
CA LYS A 145 4.11 -2.79 6.62
C LYS A 145 3.28 -2.38 5.42
N LEU A 146 3.84 -1.50 4.59
CA LEU A 146 3.28 -1.11 3.30
C LEU A 146 4.10 -1.75 2.18
N CYS A 147 3.45 -2.50 1.31
CA CYS A 147 4.06 -3.14 0.15
C CYS A 147 3.63 -2.44 -1.13
N VAL A 148 4.58 -1.95 -1.91
CA VAL A 148 4.36 -1.31 -3.21
C VAL A 148 5.17 -2.01 -4.28
N ARG A 149 4.64 -2.05 -5.50
CA ARG A 149 5.34 -2.64 -6.63
C ARG A 149 5.93 -1.57 -7.53
N ASN A 150 7.23 -1.67 -7.79
CA ASN A 150 7.87 -0.89 -8.83
C ASN A 150 7.55 -1.48 -10.20
N VAL A 151 6.84 -0.73 -11.04
CA VAL A 151 6.39 -1.17 -12.39
C VAL A 151 7.13 -0.48 -13.53
N TYR A 152 8.00 0.46 -13.21
CA TYR A 152 8.85 1.16 -14.18
C TYR A 152 10.28 1.16 -13.69
N ALA A 153 11.17 0.58 -14.48
CA ALA A 153 12.57 0.45 -14.09
C ALA A 153 13.27 1.82 -14.05
N PRO A 154 13.92 2.16 -12.95
CA PRO A 154 14.68 3.39 -12.88
C PRO A 154 15.92 3.33 -13.79
N THR A 155 16.37 4.47 -14.24
CA THR A 155 17.60 4.61 -15.05
C THR A 155 18.87 4.57 -14.22
N ALA A 156 18.75 4.73 -12.92
CA ALA A 156 19.83 4.68 -11.94
C ALA A 156 19.32 4.10 -10.63
N ASP A 157 20.23 3.56 -9.82
CA ASP A 157 19.92 3.17 -8.45
C ASP A 157 19.48 4.40 -7.66
N THR A 158 18.41 4.28 -6.89
CA THR A 158 17.88 5.36 -6.09
C THR A 158 17.27 4.86 -4.79
N ALA A 159 17.04 5.76 -3.84
CA ALA A 159 16.29 5.47 -2.63
C ALA A 159 14.93 6.19 -2.68
N ILE A 160 13.88 5.51 -2.28
CA ILE A 160 12.55 6.07 -2.10
C ILE A 160 12.27 6.15 -0.61
N MET A 161 11.89 7.32 -0.13
CA MET A 161 11.55 7.56 1.27
C MET A 161 10.04 7.58 1.46
N CYS A 162 9.59 6.97 2.55
CA CYS A 162 8.22 7.05 3.03
C CYS A 162 8.14 8.05 4.19
N LYS A 163 7.24 9.02 4.10
CA LYS A 163 7.04 10.06 5.11
C LYS A 163 5.58 10.12 5.55
N GLU A 164 5.37 10.45 6.81
CA GLU A 164 4.04 10.71 7.33
C GLU A 164 3.47 12.01 6.75
N VAL A 165 2.23 11.97 6.30
CA VAL A 165 1.48 13.15 5.87
C VAL A 165 0.79 13.74 7.10
N LEU A 166 1.01 15.04 7.36
CA LEU A 166 0.62 15.68 8.63
C LEU A 166 -0.81 16.19 8.66
N LYS A 167 -1.48 16.28 7.52
CA LYS A 167 -2.88 16.72 7.40
C LYS A 167 -3.65 15.83 6.44
N ASP A 168 -4.94 15.77 6.64
CA ASP A 168 -5.83 15.07 5.72
C ASP A 168 -5.82 15.73 4.32
N TRP A 169 -6.10 14.93 3.31
CA TRP A 169 -6.09 15.34 1.91
C TRP A 169 -7.13 14.56 1.12
N ASP A 170 -7.59 15.15 0.02
CA ASP A 170 -8.54 14.54 -0.90
C ASP A 170 -7.80 14.14 -2.20
N PRO A 171 -7.84 12.86 -2.59
CA PRO A 171 -7.19 12.40 -3.81
C PRO A 171 -7.71 13.09 -5.08
N GLU A 172 -8.96 13.54 -5.11
CA GLU A 172 -9.59 14.17 -6.27
C GLU A 172 -9.21 15.65 -6.44
N THR A 173 -8.72 16.30 -5.40
CA THR A 173 -8.44 17.75 -5.43
C THR A 173 -7.00 18.13 -5.16
N ILE A 174 -6.18 17.20 -4.66
CA ILE A 174 -4.77 17.45 -4.34
C ILE A 174 -3.96 17.80 -5.60
N THR A 175 -3.15 18.84 -5.48
CA THR A 175 -2.16 19.29 -6.46
C THR A 175 -0.82 19.52 -5.77
N TYR A 176 0.22 19.78 -6.52
CA TYR A 176 1.53 20.11 -5.93
C TYR A 176 1.46 21.35 -5.03
N GLU A 177 0.68 22.37 -5.41
CA GLU A 177 0.57 23.62 -4.66
C GLU A 177 -0.23 23.49 -3.38
N ASN A 178 -1.33 22.72 -3.37
CA ASN A 178 -2.19 22.56 -2.21
C ASN A 178 -1.86 21.32 -1.36
N ARG A 179 -0.80 20.59 -1.72
CA ARG A 179 -0.41 19.38 -1.01
C ARG A 179 -0.21 19.63 0.49
N PRO A 180 -0.57 18.69 1.35
CA PRO A 180 -0.31 18.78 2.78
C PRO A 180 1.19 18.67 3.07
N ASP A 181 1.61 19.29 4.18
CA ASP A 181 2.95 19.12 4.70
C ASP A 181 3.19 17.67 5.13
N VAL A 182 4.44 17.26 5.03
CA VAL A 182 4.90 15.95 5.47
C VAL A 182 5.92 16.10 6.59
N SER A 183 6.10 15.04 7.37
CA SER A 183 7.11 14.99 8.43
C SER A 183 8.50 15.34 7.88
N GLY A 184 9.28 16.08 8.65
CA GLY A 184 10.67 16.40 8.33
C GLY A 184 11.59 15.18 8.35
N VAL A 185 11.18 14.09 9.02
CA VAL A 185 11.89 12.81 9.06
C VAL A 185 11.12 11.76 8.27
N TYR A 186 11.83 10.88 7.58
CA TYR A 186 11.20 9.73 6.92
C TYR A 186 10.95 8.61 7.93
N GLN A 187 9.86 7.86 7.72
CA GLN A 187 9.53 6.69 8.54
C GLN A 187 10.39 5.50 8.14
N ASP A 188 10.58 5.32 6.85
CA ASP A 188 11.39 4.26 6.28
C ASP A 188 11.83 4.62 4.86
N TYR A 189 12.78 3.87 4.33
CA TYR A 189 13.21 4.00 2.94
C TYR A 189 13.45 2.62 2.32
N CYS A 190 13.38 2.53 1.01
CA CYS A 190 13.80 1.37 0.26
C CYS A 190 14.70 1.75 -0.92
N ARG A 191 15.53 0.82 -1.37
CA ARG A 191 16.36 0.99 -2.56
C ARG A 191 15.63 0.43 -3.78
N VAL A 192 15.65 1.19 -4.85
CA VAL A 192 15.18 0.77 -6.17
C VAL A 192 16.40 0.64 -7.07
N VAL A 193 16.62 -0.56 -7.60
CA VAL A 193 17.80 -0.87 -8.40
C VAL A 193 17.51 -0.63 -9.87
N LYS A 194 18.49 -0.06 -10.57
CA LYS A 194 18.44 0.17 -12.02
C LYS A 194 18.00 -1.09 -12.78
N ASN A 195 17.08 -0.89 -13.72
CA ASN A 195 16.56 -1.94 -14.61
C ASN A 195 15.90 -3.12 -13.88
N GLN A 196 15.43 -2.95 -12.63
CA GLN A 196 14.75 -3.99 -11.88
C GLN A 196 13.32 -3.60 -11.54
N TYR A 197 12.43 -4.58 -11.62
CA TYR A 197 11.04 -4.52 -11.19
C TYR A 197 10.89 -5.41 -9.97
N SER A 198 10.38 -4.88 -8.87
CA SER A 198 10.22 -5.68 -7.66
C SER A 198 9.19 -5.09 -6.70
N TRP A 199 8.75 -5.91 -5.76
CA TRP A 199 8.03 -5.45 -4.60
C TRP A 199 8.98 -4.72 -3.65
N LYS A 200 8.53 -3.60 -3.11
CA LYS A 200 9.22 -2.80 -2.10
C LYS A 200 8.38 -2.75 -0.85
N GLU A 201 9.03 -2.79 0.30
CA GLU A 201 8.40 -2.81 1.61
C GLU A 201 8.87 -1.62 2.43
N PHE A 202 7.92 -0.97 3.09
CA PHE A 202 8.16 0.07 4.09
C PHE A 202 7.57 -0.38 5.43
N ASP A 203 8.38 -0.36 6.46
CA ASP A 203 7.98 -0.62 7.85
C ASP A 203 7.67 0.65 8.61
#